data_bca73581e050882c33abc7a480ca56fb
#
_entry.id   bca73581e050882c33abc7a480ca56fb
#
_cell.length_a   1.000
_cell.length_b   1.000
_cell.length_c   1.000
_cell.angle_alpha   90.00
_cell.angle_beta   90.00
_cell.angle_gamma   90.00
#
_symmetry.space_group_name_H-M   'P 1'
#
loop_
_entity.id
_entity.type
_entity.pdbx_description
1 polymer ?
#
loop_
_entity_poly.entity_id
_entity_poly.type
_entity_poly.pdbx_seq_one_letter_code
_entity_poly.pdbx_strand_id
1 'polypeptide(L)'
;VGAESDWRTANSESMKSTFSEKNGYKLIFDDAQQKQENQITAIRNFIQQDVDYIVLAPVTETGWDTVLKEAKDADIPVIIVDRMIDVSDDSLYTAWVGSNFKMEGQKACEWLNAYAEAKGMKEVNIAHIQGTIGASAQIGRTEGLEEAAKEYGWNIVAQQTGEFTQAKGQEVMESMLKQHDN
;
A
#
# COMPACT_ATOMS: atom_id res chain seq x y z
N VAL A 1 2.50 -9.12 -0.50
CA VAL A 1 1.98 -8.65 -1.80
C VAL A 1 2.53 -9.53 -2.92
N GLY A 2 2.63 -9.05 -4.14
CA GLY A 2 3.10 -9.80 -5.30
C GLY A 2 4.26 -9.11 -6.02
N ALA A 3 4.41 -9.36 -7.29
CA ALA A 3 5.36 -8.70 -8.19
C ALA A 3 4.61 -7.78 -9.19
N GLU A 4 3.61 -7.06 -8.69
CA GLU A 4 2.66 -6.28 -9.47
C GLU A 4 3.25 -5.02 -10.12
N SER A 5 4.42 -4.58 -9.67
CA SER A 5 5.08 -3.37 -10.15
C SER A 5 6.60 -3.46 -10.00
N ASP A 6 7.32 -2.61 -10.75
CA ASP A 6 8.78 -2.50 -10.62
C ASP A 6 9.20 -2.09 -9.21
N TRP A 7 8.41 -1.23 -8.54
CA TRP A 7 8.63 -0.86 -7.15
C TRP A 7 8.56 -2.10 -6.24
N ARG A 8 7.56 -2.95 -6.43
CA ARG A 8 7.40 -4.15 -5.61
C ARG A 8 8.49 -5.19 -5.91
N THR A 9 8.90 -5.31 -7.15
CA THR A 9 10.05 -6.14 -7.54
C THR A 9 11.32 -5.66 -6.84
N ALA A 10 11.62 -4.35 -6.88
CA ALA A 10 12.75 -3.77 -6.19
C ALA A 10 12.69 -3.98 -4.66
N ASN A 11 11.51 -3.86 -4.06
CA ASN A 11 11.30 -4.15 -2.64
C ASN A 11 11.61 -5.62 -2.31
N SER A 12 11.13 -6.56 -3.12
CA SER A 12 11.42 -7.99 -2.94
C SER A 12 12.92 -8.30 -3.08
N GLU A 13 13.60 -7.72 -4.07
CA GLU A 13 15.04 -7.88 -4.25
C GLU A 13 15.84 -7.27 -3.07
N SER A 14 15.41 -6.12 -2.56
CA SER A 14 16.00 -5.51 -1.36
C SER A 14 15.89 -6.45 -0.15
N MET A 15 14.71 -7.04 0.08
CA MET A 15 14.50 -8.01 1.17
C MET A 15 15.38 -9.26 1.00
N LYS A 16 15.41 -9.85 -0.21
CA LYS A 16 16.24 -11.04 -0.50
C LYS A 16 17.73 -10.77 -0.33
N SER A 17 18.20 -9.61 -0.74
CA SER A 17 19.61 -9.24 -0.62
C SER A 17 20.01 -8.96 0.84
N THR A 18 19.12 -8.31 1.60
CA THR A 18 19.35 -7.98 3.01
C THR A 18 19.31 -9.21 3.89
N PHE A 19 18.27 -10.03 3.75
CA PHE A 19 18.07 -11.25 4.55
C PHE A 19 18.70 -12.48 3.89
N SER A 20 19.91 -12.34 3.39
CA SER A 20 20.67 -13.41 2.73
C SER A 20 21.55 -14.19 3.72
N GLU A 21 21.94 -15.41 3.34
CA GLU A 21 22.88 -16.24 4.12
C GLU A 21 24.22 -15.54 4.35
N LYS A 22 24.68 -14.73 3.39
CA LYS A 22 25.89 -13.91 3.54
C LYS A 22 25.81 -12.95 4.72
N ASN A 23 24.60 -12.49 5.04
CA ASN A 23 24.33 -11.58 6.16
C ASN A 23 23.89 -12.34 7.43
N GLY A 24 23.95 -13.66 7.43
CA GLY A 24 23.63 -14.50 8.57
C GLY A 24 22.15 -14.87 8.71
N TYR A 25 21.35 -14.69 7.64
CA TYR A 25 19.92 -15.00 7.65
C TYR A 25 19.60 -16.20 6.74
N LYS A 26 18.61 -16.99 7.15
CA LYS A 26 17.93 -17.99 6.29
C LYS A 26 16.57 -17.44 5.92
N LEU A 27 16.43 -16.84 4.74
CA LEU A 27 15.19 -16.28 4.28
C LEU A 27 14.27 -17.37 3.70
N ILE A 28 13.04 -17.42 4.20
CA ILE A 28 11.92 -18.13 3.58
C ILE A 28 11.02 -17.06 2.97
N PHE A 29 10.92 -17.02 1.65
CA PHE A 29 10.20 -15.98 0.92
C PHE A 29 8.94 -16.54 0.27
N ASP A 30 7.81 -15.86 0.45
CA ASP A 30 6.54 -16.20 -0.19
C ASP A 30 5.99 -15.00 -0.98
N ASP A 31 5.56 -15.25 -2.22
CA ASP A 31 4.87 -14.29 -3.06
C ASP A 31 3.37 -14.58 -3.05
N ALA A 32 2.63 -13.74 -2.37
CA ALA A 32 1.18 -13.91 -2.20
C ALA A 32 0.35 -13.51 -3.43
N GLN A 33 0.96 -13.05 -4.53
CA GLN A 33 0.28 -12.69 -5.77
C GLN A 33 -0.88 -11.69 -5.57
N GLN A 34 -0.69 -10.69 -4.73
CA GLN A 34 -1.68 -9.67 -4.34
C GLN A 34 -2.94 -10.24 -3.66
N LYS A 35 -2.87 -11.43 -3.07
CA LYS A 35 -4.00 -12.05 -2.39
C LYS A 35 -3.75 -12.13 -0.90
N GLN A 36 -4.61 -11.51 -0.11
CA GLN A 36 -4.51 -11.56 1.35
C GLN A 36 -4.64 -12.98 1.90
N GLU A 37 -5.52 -13.79 1.32
CA GLU A 37 -5.66 -15.20 1.70
C GLU A 37 -4.36 -16.01 1.57
N ASN A 38 -3.56 -15.70 0.54
CA ASN A 38 -2.25 -16.33 0.38
C ASN A 38 -1.27 -15.86 1.45
N GLN A 39 -1.30 -14.57 1.83
CA GLN A 39 -0.48 -14.06 2.92
C GLN A 39 -0.84 -14.71 4.26
N ILE A 40 -2.13 -14.86 4.56
CA ILE A 40 -2.60 -15.55 5.77
C ILE A 40 -2.12 -17.01 5.78
N THR A 41 -2.21 -17.69 4.65
CA THR A 41 -1.70 -19.06 4.51
C THR A 41 -0.19 -19.12 4.68
N ALA A 42 0.57 -18.20 4.09
CA ALA A 42 2.02 -18.13 4.23
C ALA A 42 2.44 -17.88 5.69
N ILE A 43 1.77 -16.97 6.41
CA ILE A 43 2.06 -16.72 7.83
C ILE A 43 1.87 -17.99 8.65
N ARG A 44 0.77 -18.73 8.45
CA ARG A 44 0.55 -20.02 9.13
C ARG A 44 1.62 -21.05 8.82
N ASN A 45 2.07 -21.11 7.55
CA ASN A 45 3.19 -21.98 7.15
C ASN A 45 4.50 -21.56 7.84
N PHE A 46 4.76 -20.27 8.01
CA PHE A 46 5.94 -19.78 8.73
C PHE A 46 5.86 -20.11 10.21
N ILE A 47 4.69 -19.99 10.84
CA ILE A 47 4.47 -20.41 12.23
C ILE A 47 4.76 -21.91 12.40
N GLN A 48 4.26 -22.76 11.49
CA GLN A 48 4.53 -24.19 11.52
C GLN A 48 6.01 -24.56 11.31
N GLN A 49 6.78 -23.69 10.64
CA GLN A 49 8.22 -23.85 10.42
C GLN A 49 9.07 -23.26 11.56
N ASP A 50 8.43 -22.71 12.60
CA ASP A 50 9.08 -22.14 13.76
C ASP A 50 10.17 -21.11 13.38
N VAL A 51 9.77 -20.13 12.53
CA VAL A 51 10.68 -19.07 12.11
C VAL A 51 10.93 -18.07 13.23
N ASP A 52 12.11 -17.46 13.27
CA ASP A 52 12.47 -16.48 14.30
C ASP A 52 11.70 -15.14 14.18
N TYR A 53 11.35 -14.73 12.95
CA TYR A 53 10.66 -13.46 12.65
C TYR A 53 9.80 -13.60 11.41
N ILE A 54 8.71 -12.86 11.37
CA ILE A 54 7.90 -12.67 10.16
C ILE A 54 7.97 -11.20 9.73
N VAL A 55 8.31 -10.96 8.45
CA VAL A 55 8.25 -9.64 7.84
C VAL A 55 7.08 -9.62 6.86
N LEU A 56 6.06 -8.81 7.13
CA LEU A 56 4.82 -8.74 6.37
C LEU A 56 4.70 -7.42 5.63
N ALA A 57 4.60 -7.46 4.29
CA ALA A 57 4.13 -6.36 3.47
C ALA A 57 2.65 -6.60 3.12
N PRO A 58 1.67 -6.03 3.83
CA PRO A 58 0.27 -6.43 3.71
C PRO A 58 -0.36 -5.98 2.38
N VAL A 59 -1.31 -6.76 1.86
CA VAL A 59 -2.11 -6.38 0.67
C VAL A 59 -3.15 -5.35 1.06
N THR A 60 -3.91 -5.61 2.12
CA THR A 60 -4.98 -4.77 2.65
C THR A 60 -4.67 -4.35 4.08
N GLU A 61 -5.42 -3.38 4.58
CA GLU A 61 -5.24 -2.83 5.93
C GLU A 61 -5.90 -3.72 7.00
N THR A 62 -7.05 -4.31 6.72
CA THR A 62 -7.86 -5.06 7.70
C THR A 62 -7.79 -6.58 7.53
N GLY A 63 -8.28 -7.32 8.55
CA GLY A 63 -8.42 -8.78 8.51
C GLY A 63 -7.21 -9.56 9.02
N TRP A 64 -6.35 -8.93 9.79
CA TRP A 64 -5.07 -9.52 10.27
C TRP A 64 -5.13 -10.05 11.70
N ASP A 65 -6.08 -9.61 12.53
CA ASP A 65 -6.14 -9.90 13.97
C ASP A 65 -5.94 -11.38 14.29
N THR A 66 -6.65 -12.28 13.60
CA THR A 66 -6.60 -13.71 13.89
C THR A 66 -5.23 -14.30 13.63
N VAL A 67 -4.67 -14.09 12.44
CA VAL A 67 -3.39 -14.71 12.06
C VAL A 67 -2.20 -14.08 12.78
N LEU A 68 -2.27 -12.80 13.11
CA LEU A 68 -1.24 -12.14 13.92
C LEU A 68 -1.31 -12.58 15.39
N LYS A 69 -2.53 -12.87 15.89
CA LYS A 69 -2.66 -13.51 17.19
C LYS A 69 -2.05 -14.92 17.20
N GLU A 70 -2.25 -15.71 16.14
CA GLU A 70 -1.62 -17.02 15.98
C GLU A 70 -0.08 -16.91 16.03
N ALA A 71 0.51 -15.91 15.36
CA ALA A 71 1.95 -15.67 15.38
C ALA A 71 2.43 -15.24 16.79
N LYS A 72 1.69 -14.35 17.45
CA LYS A 72 1.98 -13.91 18.82
C LYS A 72 1.90 -15.06 19.82
N ASP A 73 0.88 -15.92 19.72
CA ASP A 73 0.72 -17.09 20.59
C ASP A 73 1.85 -18.13 20.40
N ALA A 74 2.52 -18.10 19.23
CA ALA A 74 3.71 -18.88 18.93
C ALA A 74 5.04 -18.17 19.29
N ASP A 75 4.98 -17.03 19.96
CA ASP A 75 6.14 -16.18 20.31
C ASP A 75 6.98 -15.72 19.09
N ILE A 76 6.36 -15.62 17.91
CA ILE A 76 7.01 -15.15 16.67
C ILE A 76 6.71 -13.67 16.45
N PRO A 77 7.69 -12.75 16.58
CA PRO A 77 7.49 -11.34 16.35
C PRO A 77 7.24 -11.03 14.88
N VAL A 78 6.27 -10.13 14.63
CA VAL A 78 5.90 -9.69 13.28
C VAL A 78 6.32 -8.23 13.06
N ILE A 79 7.03 -7.98 11.98
CA ILE A 79 7.43 -6.65 11.53
C ILE A 79 6.61 -6.29 10.29
N ILE A 80 5.86 -5.21 10.35
CA ILE A 80 5.09 -4.70 9.22
C ILE A 80 5.96 -3.75 8.40
N VAL A 81 5.96 -3.91 7.08
CA VAL A 81 6.76 -3.07 6.17
C VAL A 81 5.91 -2.47 5.07
N ASP A 82 6.27 -1.25 4.63
CA ASP A 82 5.61 -0.47 3.60
C ASP A 82 4.19 -0.05 4.02
N ARG A 83 3.19 -0.87 3.74
CA ARG A 83 1.79 -0.61 4.06
C ARG A 83 1.50 -0.94 5.53
N MET A 84 0.66 -0.11 6.15
CA MET A 84 0.19 -0.34 7.52
C MET A 84 -1.00 -1.29 7.55
N ILE A 85 -1.28 -1.83 8.71
CA ILE A 85 -2.47 -2.63 9.04
C ILE A 85 -3.32 -1.90 10.08
N ASP A 86 -4.62 -2.20 10.08
CA ASP A 86 -5.57 -1.80 11.12
C ASP A 86 -5.98 -3.06 11.89
N VAL A 87 -5.60 -3.12 13.14
CA VAL A 87 -5.84 -4.25 14.06
C VAL A 87 -6.39 -3.75 15.39
N SER A 88 -7.13 -4.59 16.07
CA SER A 88 -7.76 -4.25 17.35
C SER A 88 -6.77 -4.11 18.52
N ASP A 89 -5.57 -4.65 18.39
CA ASP A 89 -4.51 -4.65 19.41
C ASP A 89 -3.14 -4.45 18.77
N ASP A 90 -2.52 -3.29 18.99
CA ASP A 90 -1.21 -2.94 18.45
C ASP A 90 -0.07 -3.87 18.93
N SER A 91 -0.30 -4.64 20.00
CA SER A 91 0.65 -5.64 20.47
C SER A 91 0.74 -6.90 19.58
N LEU A 92 -0.07 -6.99 18.52
CA LEU A 92 -0.03 -8.07 17.54
C LEU A 92 1.14 -7.96 16.55
N TYR A 93 1.81 -6.81 16.50
CA TYR A 93 3.04 -6.63 15.72
C TYR A 93 4.10 -5.89 16.56
N THR A 94 5.35 -6.10 16.21
CA THR A 94 6.49 -5.55 16.98
C THR A 94 6.84 -4.13 16.53
N ALA A 95 6.81 -3.89 15.22
CA ALA A 95 7.16 -2.60 14.62
C ALA A 95 6.54 -2.46 13.24
N TRP A 96 6.37 -1.21 12.82
CA TRP A 96 6.07 -0.83 11.45
C TRP A 96 7.15 0.09 10.90
N VAL A 97 7.57 -0.19 9.66
CA VAL A 97 8.53 0.62 8.89
C VAL A 97 7.89 0.94 7.53
N GLY A 98 7.41 2.15 7.37
CA GLY A 98 6.68 2.56 6.17
C GLY A 98 6.49 4.06 6.03
N SER A 99 5.68 4.46 5.06
CA SER A 99 5.39 5.85 4.72
C SER A 99 4.08 6.34 5.34
N ASN A 100 4.02 7.64 5.65
CA ASN A 100 2.76 8.28 5.95
C ASN A 100 2.04 8.64 4.64
N PHE A 101 1.20 7.73 4.16
CA PHE A 101 0.52 7.85 2.86
C PHE A 101 -0.47 9.02 2.81
N LYS A 102 -1.09 9.40 3.93
CA LYS A 102 -1.95 10.59 3.98
C LYS A 102 -1.14 11.86 3.74
N MET A 103 0.02 11.97 4.39
CA MET A 103 0.94 13.11 4.17
C MET A 103 1.49 13.13 2.73
N GLU A 104 1.71 11.98 2.10
CA GLU A 104 2.08 11.93 0.68
C GLU A 104 0.98 12.49 -0.21
N GLY A 105 -0.28 12.12 0.03
CA GLY A 105 -1.45 12.69 -0.66
C GLY A 105 -1.55 14.20 -0.47
N GLN A 106 -1.44 14.67 0.77
CA GLN A 106 -1.47 16.10 1.10
C GLN A 106 -0.37 16.88 0.37
N LYS A 107 0.89 16.41 0.42
CA LYS A 107 2.02 17.08 -0.27
C LYS A 107 1.84 17.13 -1.79
N ALA A 108 1.31 16.07 -2.39
CA ALA A 108 1.00 16.09 -3.82
C ALA A 108 -0.06 17.15 -4.15
N CYS A 109 -1.06 17.31 -3.30
CA CYS A 109 -2.11 18.31 -3.46
C CYS A 109 -1.61 19.74 -3.20
N GLU A 110 -0.76 19.97 -2.21
CA GLU A 110 -0.09 21.25 -1.98
C GLU A 110 0.68 21.71 -3.22
N TRP A 111 1.44 20.78 -3.83
CA TRP A 111 2.16 21.05 -5.07
C TRP A 111 1.20 21.40 -6.22
N LEU A 112 0.11 20.63 -6.38
CA LEU A 112 -0.89 20.85 -7.43
C LEU A 112 -1.59 22.20 -7.23
N ASN A 113 -1.91 22.59 -5.98
CA ASN A 113 -2.51 23.89 -5.68
C ASN A 113 -1.58 25.04 -6.11
N ALA A 114 -0.32 24.98 -5.71
CA ALA A 114 0.68 25.97 -6.11
C ALA A 114 0.83 26.07 -7.64
N TYR A 115 0.79 24.93 -8.33
CA TYR A 115 0.81 24.88 -9.79
C TYR A 115 -0.44 25.51 -10.41
N ALA A 116 -1.62 25.19 -9.92
CA ALA A 116 -2.89 25.75 -10.40
C ALA A 116 -2.95 27.27 -10.21
N GLU A 117 -2.55 27.77 -9.06
CA GLU A 117 -2.44 29.19 -8.77
C GLU A 117 -1.46 29.90 -9.73
N ALA A 118 -0.27 29.34 -9.92
CA ALA A 118 0.73 29.90 -10.83
C ALA A 118 0.27 29.93 -12.29
N LYS A 119 -0.63 29.01 -12.70
CA LYS A 119 -1.27 28.96 -14.02
C LYS A 119 -2.54 29.82 -14.11
N GLY A 120 -3.01 30.39 -13.01
CA GLY A 120 -4.26 31.15 -12.96
C GLY A 120 -5.50 30.30 -13.24
N MET A 121 -5.45 28.99 -12.95
CA MET A 121 -6.58 28.07 -13.10
C MET A 121 -7.68 28.44 -12.11
N LYS A 122 -8.89 28.66 -12.60
CA LYS A 122 -10.03 29.01 -11.76
C LYS A 122 -10.88 27.82 -11.36
N GLU A 123 -10.74 26.74 -12.07
CA GLU A 123 -11.41 25.48 -11.83
C GLU A 123 -10.39 24.35 -11.96
N VAL A 124 -10.37 23.44 -11.01
CA VAL A 124 -9.50 22.28 -11.01
C VAL A 124 -10.37 21.02 -10.94
N ASN A 125 -10.33 20.24 -12.01
CA ASN A 125 -11.02 18.97 -12.11
C ASN A 125 -10.00 17.83 -12.02
N ILE A 126 -10.22 16.88 -11.11
CA ILE A 126 -9.30 15.80 -10.78
C ILE A 126 -9.89 14.46 -11.21
N ALA A 127 -9.18 13.74 -12.06
CA ALA A 127 -9.38 12.32 -12.29
C ALA A 127 -8.37 11.54 -11.43
N HIS A 128 -8.86 10.76 -10.47
CA HIS A 128 -8.02 10.07 -9.50
C HIS A 128 -7.93 8.57 -9.81
N ILE A 129 -6.74 8.11 -10.22
CA ILE A 129 -6.45 6.68 -10.36
C ILE A 129 -5.89 6.19 -9.03
N GLN A 130 -6.69 5.39 -8.34
CA GLN A 130 -6.35 4.83 -7.03
C GLN A 130 -5.49 3.57 -7.17
N GLY A 131 -4.81 3.20 -6.07
CA GLY A 131 -4.17 1.90 -5.96
C GLY A 131 -5.15 0.77 -5.62
N THR A 132 -4.63 -0.37 -5.15
CA THR A 132 -5.43 -1.50 -4.67
C THR A 132 -6.34 -1.06 -3.54
N ILE A 133 -7.65 -1.24 -3.72
CA ILE A 133 -8.66 -0.84 -2.74
C ILE A 133 -8.45 -1.59 -1.42
N GLY A 134 -8.53 -0.87 -0.32
CA GLY A 134 -8.33 -1.39 1.02
C GLY A 134 -6.85 -1.46 1.47
N ALA A 135 -5.90 -1.07 0.62
CA ALA A 135 -4.51 -0.90 1.02
C ALA A 135 -4.33 0.46 1.74
N SER A 136 -3.54 0.50 2.83
CA SER A 136 -3.30 1.75 3.57
C SER A 136 -2.72 2.88 2.69
N ALA A 137 -1.94 2.53 1.67
CA ALA A 137 -1.43 3.47 0.68
C ALA A 137 -2.54 4.09 -0.19
N GLN A 138 -3.56 3.32 -0.56
CA GLN A 138 -4.72 3.83 -1.29
C GLN A 138 -5.59 4.69 -0.36
N ILE A 139 -5.91 4.20 0.82
CA ILE A 139 -6.75 4.89 1.81
C ILE A 139 -6.14 6.25 2.15
N GLY A 140 -4.89 6.28 2.63
CA GLY A 140 -4.26 7.52 3.06
C GLY A 140 -4.09 8.56 1.96
N ARG A 141 -3.64 8.16 0.76
CA ARG A 141 -3.51 9.10 -0.38
C ARG A 141 -4.87 9.63 -0.84
N THR A 142 -5.91 8.80 -0.81
CA THR A 142 -7.28 9.22 -1.12
C THR A 142 -7.80 10.22 -0.10
N GLU A 143 -7.63 9.94 1.20
CA GLU A 143 -8.01 10.90 2.26
C GLU A 143 -7.31 12.25 2.09
N GLY A 144 -5.99 12.25 1.85
CA GLY A 144 -5.23 13.47 1.61
C GLY A 144 -5.75 14.27 0.41
N LEU A 145 -6.15 13.60 -0.68
CA LEU A 145 -6.76 14.24 -1.84
C LEU A 145 -8.16 14.79 -1.53
N GLU A 146 -9.00 14.03 -0.86
CA GLU A 146 -10.39 14.45 -0.55
C GLU A 146 -10.43 15.65 0.41
N GLU A 147 -9.54 15.68 1.40
CA GLU A 147 -9.35 16.82 2.29
C GLU A 147 -8.90 18.07 1.52
N ALA A 148 -7.89 17.93 0.67
CA ALA A 148 -7.38 19.02 -0.15
C ALA A 148 -8.41 19.53 -1.18
N ALA A 149 -9.14 18.61 -1.82
CA ALA A 149 -10.19 18.98 -2.77
C ALA A 149 -11.29 19.81 -2.10
N LYS A 150 -11.64 19.46 -0.85
CA LYS A 150 -12.59 20.23 -0.05
C LYS A 150 -12.02 21.60 0.35
N GLU A 151 -10.75 21.65 0.75
CA GLU A 151 -10.08 22.89 1.16
C GLU A 151 -9.90 23.87 0.01
N TYR A 152 -9.42 23.40 -1.14
CA TYR A 152 -9.11 24.23 -2.29
C TYR A 152 -10.28 24.41 -3.28
N GLY A 153 -11.42 23.77 -3.02
CA GLY A 153 -12.60 23.85 -3.90
C GLY A 153 -12.45 23.12 -5.22
N TRP A 154 -11.73 22.01 -5.26
CA TRP A 154 -11.54 21.19 -6.44
C TRP A 154 -12.69 20.21 -6.67
N ASN A 155 -12.90 19.82 -7.92
CA ASN A 155 -13.87 18.79 -8.30
C ASN A 155 -13.15 17.46 -8.52
N ILE A 156 -13.46 16.43 -7.76
CA ILE A 156 -13.05 15.05 -8.08
C ILE A 156 -14.10 14.50 -9.05
N VAL A 157 -13.79 14.52 -10.35
CA VAL A 157 -14.74 14.15 -11.41
C VAL A 157 -14.78 12.65 -11.69
N ALA A 158 -13.72 11.92 -11.34
CA ALA A 158 -13.66 10.47 -11.46
C ALA A 158 -12.70 9.87 -10.42
N GLN A 159 -13.06 8.71 -9.89
CA GLN A 159 -12.16 7.88 -9.07
C GLN A 159 -12.30 6.41 -9.50
N GLN A 160 -11.19 5.76 -9.80
CA GLN A 160 -11.19 4.34 -10.19
C GLN A 160 -9.85 3.69 -9.82
N THR A 161 -9.90 2.40 -9.42
CA THR A 161 -8.66 1.68 -9.08
C THR A 161 -7.87 1.25 -10.31
N GLY A 162 -6.56 1.51 -10.28
CA GLY A 162 -5.54 0.96 -11.18
C GLY A 162 -4.78 -0.22 -10.56
N GLU A 163 -5.17 -0.67 -9.33
CA GLU A 163 -4.65 -1.87 -8.65
C GLU A 163 -3.14 -1.89 -8.44
N PHE A 164 -2.49 -0.74 -8.49
CA PHE A 164 -1.03 -0.58 -8.52
C PHE A 164 -0.34 -1.30 -9.67
N THR A 165 -1.05 -1.60 -10.76
CA THR A 165 -0.48 -2.19 -11.97
C THR A 165 -0.45 -1.18 -13.11
N GLN A 166 0.60 -1.22 -13.93
CA GLN A 166 0.72 -0.35 -15.09
C GLN A 166 -0.41 -0.58 -16.10
N ALA A 167 -0.71 -1.85 -16.39
CA ALA A 167 -1.75 -2.21 -17.37
C ALA A 167 -3.14 -1.70 -16.96
N LYS A 168 -3.52 -1.90 -15.69
CA LYS A 168 -4.82 -1.43 -15.19
C LYS A 168 -4.87 0.10 -15.07
N GLY A 169 -3.77 0.72 -14.66
CA GLY A 169 -3.67 2.19 -14.63
C GLY A 169 -3.84 2.80 -16.02
N GLN A 170 -3.24 2.21 -17.04
CA GLN A 170 -3.42 2.65 -18.45
C GLN A 170 -4.87 2.48 -18.91
N GLU A 171 -5.48 1.32 -18.71
CA GLU A 171 -6.88 1.04 -19.06
C GLU A 171 -7.83 2.08 -18.43
N VAL A 172 -7.63 2.35 -17.14
CA VAL A 172 -8.44 3.32 -16.39
C VAL A 172 -8.24 4.73 -16.93
N MET A 173 -7.00 5.15 -17.19
CA MET A 173 -6.71 6.47 -17.75
C MET A 173 -7.37 6.64 -19.14
N GLU A 174 -7.25 5.63 -20.01
CA GLU A 174 -7.90 5.67 -21.34
C GLU A 174 -9.43 5.80 -21.24
N SER A 175 -10.04 5.15 -20.24
CA SER A 175 -11.47 5.25 -19.99
C SER A 175 -11.85 6.65 -19.49
N MET A 176 -11.10 7.19 -18.53
CA MET A 176 -11.34 8.54 -17.98
C MET A 176 -11.20 9.62 -19.02
N LEU A 177 -10.19 9.55 -19.88
CA LEU A 177 -9.97 10.52 -20.98
C LEU A 177 -11.09 10.50 -22.02
N LYS A 178 -11.76 9.37 -22.23
CA LYS A 178 -12.93 9.27 -23.12
C LYS A 178 -14.21 9.85 -22.51
N GLN A 179 -14.30 9.90 -21.19
CA GLN A 179 -15.50 10.34 -20.47
C GLN A 179 -15.43 11.83 -20.08
N HIS A 180 -14.22 12.35 -19.96
CA HIS A 180 -13.95 13.72 -19.52
C HIS A 180 -13.08 14.41 -20.57
N ASP A 181 -13.72 14.88 -21.66
CA ASP A 181 -13.05 15.71 -22.66
C ASP A 181 -12.60 17.04 -22.01
N ASN A 182 -11.36 17.44 -22.31
CA ASN A 182 -10.79 18.72 -21.85
C ASN A 182 -11.41 19.91 -22.59
#